data_899cc62bd246f3d8cec382450b5c1481
#
_entry.id   899cc62bd246f3d8cec382450b5c1481
#
_cell.length_a   1.000
_cell.length_b   1.000
_cell.length_c   1.000
_cell.angle_alpha   90.00
_cell.angle_beta   90.00
_cell.angle_gamma   90.00
#
_symmetry.space_group_name_H-M   'P 1'
#
loop_
_entity.id
_entity.type
_entity.pdbx_description
1 polymer ?
#
loop_
_entity_poly.entity_id
_entity_poly.type
_entity_poly.pdbx_seq_one_letter_code
_entity_poly.pdbx_strand_id
1 'polypeptide(L)'
;MSTVERPVRQSISLPPGTARRVRSLAKSSRTSAHRILVELIESGIEAREQERKHFLELADRLASSSDPEEQSRLKKELARMTFGD
;
A
#
# COMPACT_ATOMS: atom_id res chain seq x y z
N MET A 1 5.11 -27.64 -0.99
CA MET A 1 6.10 -27.64 0.08
C MET A 1 6.54 -26.23 0.39
N SER A 2 6.48 -25.85 1.63
CA SER A 2 6.91 -24.52 1.99
C SER A 2 8.42 -24.48 2.15
N THR A 3 9.02 -23.45 1.62
CA THR A 3 10.43 -23.19 1.79
C THR A 3 10.57 -22.26 2.99
N VAL A 4 11.44 -22.62 3.91
CA VAL A 4 11.73 -21.72 5.02
C VAL A 4 12.68 -20.66 4.50
N GLU A 5 12.15 -19.46 4.34
CA GLU A 5 12.96 -18.34 3.91
C GLU A 5 13.70 -17.75 5.08
N ARG A 6 14.98 -17.49 4.88
CA ARG A 6 15.77 -16.81 5.90
C ARG A 6 15.51 -15.32 5.83
N PRO A 7 15.35 -14.68 6.99
CA PRO A 7 15.22 -13.23 6.99
C PRO A 7 16.42 -12.55 6.34
N VAL A 8 16.16 -11.54 5.56
CA VAL A 8 17.20 -10.71 4.97
C VAL A 8 17.38 -9.49 5.85
N ARG A 9 18.63 -9.23 6.24
CA ARG A 9 18.94 -8.05 7.03
C ARG A 9 19.00 -6.82 6.15
N GLN A 10 18.25 -5.82 6.52
CA GLN A 10 18.30 -4.51 5.87
C GLN A 10 18.29 -3.44 6.93
N SER A 11 19.09 -2.41 6.72
CA SER A 11 19.12 -1.26 7.60
C SER A 11 18.36 -0.13 6.95
N ILE A 12 17.54 0.55 7.74
CA ILE A 12 16.77 1.69 7.28
C ILE A 12 16.88 2.81 8.31
N SER A 13 17.08 4.02 7.80
CA SER A 13 17.08 5.22 8.65
C SER A 13 15.70 5.84 8.62
N LEU A 14 15.15 6.10 9.79
CA LEU A 14 13.83 6.72 9.92
C LEU A 14 13.97 8.17 10.36
N PRO A 15 13.17 9.08 9.79
CA PRO A 15 13.08 10.43 10.35
C PRO A 15 12.67 10.36 11.82
N PRO A 16 13.13 11.29 12.65
CA PRO A 16 12.84 11.24 14.10
C PRO A 16 11.35 11.18 14.42
N GLY A 17 10.52 11.90 13.70
CA GLY A 17 9.08 11.86 13.90
C GLY A 17 8.48 10.50 13.60
N THR A 18 8.92 9.87 12.52
CA THR A 18 8.47 8.54 12.15
C THR A 18 8.93 7.51 13.19
N ALA A 19 10.17 7.63 13.65
CA ALA A 19 10.69 6.73 14.67
C ALA A 19 9.87 6.82 15.97
N ARG A 20 9.48 8.03 16.37
CA ARG A 20 8.63 8.22 17.57
C ARG A 20 7.27 7.56 17.38
N ARG A 21 6.67 7.70 16.20
CA ARG A 21 5.36 7.12 15.91
C ARG A 21 5.43 5.58 15.97
N VAL A 22 6.50 5.01 15.43
CA VAL A 22 6.70 3.56 15.49
C VAL A 22 6.81 3.08 16.94
N ARG A 23 7.61 3.78 17.75
CA ARG A 23 7.76 3.43 19.17
C ARG A 23 6.43 3.54 19.91
N SER A 24 5.66 4.57 19.62
CA SER A 24 4.36 4.77 20.24
C SER A 24 3.39 3.63 19.88
N LEU A 25 3.38 3.24 18.62
CA LEU A 25 2.55 2.11 18.16
C LEU A 25 2.97 0.80 18.82
N ALA A 26 4.27 0.57 18.90
CA ALA A 26 4.80 -0.64 19.53
C ALA A 26 4.38 -0.71 21.00
N LYS A 27 4.46 0.41 21.69
CA LYS A 27 4.09 0.48 23.11
C LYS A 27 2.60 0.23 23.31
N SER A 28 1.75 0.86 22.52
CA SER A 28 0.29 0.67 22.65
C SER A 28 -0.15 -0.72 22.23
N SER A 29 0.56 -1.35 21.32
CA SER A 29 0.25 -2.71 20.86
C SER A 29 0.97 -3.79 21.66
N ARG A 30 1.78 -3.39 22.64
CA ARG A 30 2.56 -4.29 23.49
C ARG A 30 3.45 -5.24 22.68
N THR A 31 4.15 -4.69 21.73
CA THR A 31 5.05 -5.45 20.88
C THR A 31 6.34 -4.65 20.65
N SER A 32 7.29 -5.25 19.96
CA SER A 32 8.57 -4.57 19.68
C SER A 32 8.43 -3.60 18.52
N ALA A 33 9.30 -2.61 18.49
CA ALA A 33 9.38 -1.68 17.35
C ALA A 33 9.71 -2.43 16.06
N HIS A 34 10.58 -3.44 16.14
CA HIS A 34 10.91 -4.26 14.98
C HIS A 34 9.67 -4.94 14.40
N ARG A 35 8.85 -5.54 15.25
CA ARG A 35 7.64 -6.21 14.79
C ARG A 35 6.65 -5.24 14.16
N ILE A 36 6.48 -4.06 14.76
CA ILE A 36 5.63 -3.02 14.20
C ILE A 36 6.13 -2.60 12.82
N LEU A 37 7.45 -2.42 12.68
CA LEU A 37 8.03 -2.07 11.38
C LEU A 37 7.75 -3.12 10.32
N VAL A 38 7.93 -4.39 10.65
CA VAL A 38 7.66 -5.48 9.71
C VAL A 38 6.18 -5.48 9.30
N GLU A 39 5.29 -5.37 10.29
CA GLU A 39 3.85 -5.35 10.02
C GLU A 39 3.44 -4.17 9.14
N LEU A 40 3.98 -2.98 9.43
CA LEU A 40 3.67 -1.78 8.64
C LEU A 40 4.19 -1.90 7.21
N ILE A 41 5.38 -2.46 7.04
CA ILE A 41 5.95 -2.67 5.70
C ILE A 41 5.10 -3.66 4.92
N GLU A 42 4.75 -4.78 5.53
CA GLU A 42 3.92 -5.80 4.87
C GLU A 42 2.55 -5.27 4.50
N SER A 43 1.92 -4.54 5.43
CA SER A 43 0.62 -3.91 5.15
C SER A 43 0.71 -2.86 4.06
N GLY A 44 1.80 -2.08 4.06
CA GLY A 44 2.03 -1.06 3.03
C GLY A 44 2.22 -1.66 1.66
N ILE A 45 2.96 -2.75 1.57
CA ILE A 45 3.17 -3.46 0.30
C ILE A 45 1.84 -4.00 -0.21
N GLU A 46 1.07 -4.64 0.66
CA GLU A 46 -0.24 -5.18 0.30
C GLU A 46 -1.19 -4.08 -0.20
N ALA A 47 -1.22 -2.96 0.51
CA ALA A 47 -2.05 -1.83 0.11
C ALA A 47 -1.66 -1.30 -1.27
N ARG A 48 -0.36 -1.20 -1.55
CA ARG A 48 0.14 -0.75 -2.86
C ARG A 48 -0.22 -1.73 -3.96
N GLU A 49 -0.11 -3.01 -3.68
CA GLU A 49 -0.47 -4.04 -4.64
C GLU A 49 -1.96 -4.01 -4.96
N GLN A 50 -2.80 -3.81 -3.94
CA GLN A 50 -4.24 -3.70 -4.15
C GLN A 50 -4.62 -2.44 -4.93
N GLU A 51 -3.98 -1.32 -4.66
CA GLU A 51 -4.19 -0.09 -5.41
C GLU A 51 -3.85 -0.28 -6.89
N ARG A 52 -2.73 -0.92 -7.17
CA ARG A 52 -2.29 -1.19 -8.53
C ARG A 52 -3.29 -2.09 -9.26
N LYS A 53 -3.73 -3.14 -8.60
CA LYS A 53 -4.71 -4.05 -9.15
C LYS A 53 -6.01 -3.33 -9.47
N HIS A 54 -6.48 -2.51 -8.54
CA HIS A 54 -7.70 -1.73 -8.72
C HIS A 54 -7.57 -0.76 -9.90
N PHE A 55 -6.43 -0.08 -9.98
CA PHE A 55 -6.15 0.84 -11.09
C PHE A 55 -6.22 0.12 -12.43
N LEU A 56 -5.57 -1.04 -12.52
CA LEU A 56 -5.55 -1.83 -13.77
C LEU A 56 -6.95 -2.33 -14.13
N GLU A 57 -7.75 -2.72 -13.15
CA GLU A 57 -9.13 -3.14 -13.38
C GLU A 57 -9.98 -1.99 -13.93
N LEU A 58 -9.82 -0.79 -13.36
CA LEU A 58 -10.53 0.39 -13.84
C LEU A 58 -10.10 0.79 -15.25
N ALA A 59 -8.80 0.71 -15.54
CA ALA A 59 -8.28 1.00 -16.86
C ALA A 59 -8.83 0.02 -17.90
N ASP A 60 -8.92 -1.24 -17.52
CA ASP A 60 -9.47 -2.30 -18.39
C ASP A 60 -10.94 -2.05 -18.68
N ARG A 61 -11.70 -1.70 -17.65
CA ARG A 61 -13.12 -1.37 -17.80
C ARG A 61 -13.33 -0.16 -18.69
N LEU A 62 -12.48 0.86 -18.53
CA LEU A 62 -12.55 2.05 -19.38
C LEU A 62 -12.29 1.67 -20.84
N ALA A 63 -11.29 0.83 -21.10
CA ALA A 63 -10.94 0.41 -22.44
C ALA A 63 -12.06 -0.39 -23.12
N SER A 64 -12.84 -1.13 -22.34
CA SER A 64 -13.92 -1.97 -22.87
C SER A 64 -15.31 -1.33 -22.78
N SER A 65 -15.44 -0.17 -22.16
CA SER A 65 -16.73 0.49 -22.00
C SER A 65 -17.14 1.23 -23.26
N SER A 66 -18.41 1.14 -23.62
CA SER A 66 -19.01 1.90 -24.71
C SER A 66 -19.97 2.98 -24.18
N ASP A 67 -20.16 3.07 -22.88
CA ASP A 67 -21.06 4.03 -22.25
C ASP A 67 -20.30 5.32 -21.90
N PRO A 68 -20.65 6.46 -22.53
CA PRO A 68 -19.94 7.70 -22.25
C PRO A 68 -19.99 8.16 -20.78
N GLU A 69 -21.09 7.89 -20.08
CA GLU A 69 -21.19 8.21 -18.66
C GLU A 69 -20.25 7.37 -17.81
N GLU A 70 -20.20 6.07 -18.09
CA GLU A 70 -19.27 5.17 -17.41
C GLU A 70 -17.82 5.56 -17.72
N GLN A 71 -17.52 5.86 -18.96
CA GLN A 71 -16.17 6.30 -19.36
C GLN A 71 -15.77 7.56 -18.60
N SER A 72 -16.68 8.51 -18.44
CA SER A 72 -16.41 9.74 -17.71
C SER A 72 -16.12 9.47 -16.24
N ARG A 73 -16.90 8.61 -15.60
CA ARG A 73 -16.69 8.25 -14.19
C ARG A 73 -15.35 7.53 -14.01
N LEU A 74 -15.04 6.58 -14.90
CA LEU A 74 -13.80 5.82 -14.82
C LEU A 74 -12.58 6.71 -15.04
N LYS A 75 -12.66 7.65 -15.97
CA LYS A 75 -11.59 8.61 -16.21
C LYS A 75 -11.32 9.47 -14.99
N LYS A 76 -12.37 9.92 -14.33
CA LYS A 76 -12.25 10.73 -13.10
C LYS A 76 -11.61 9.92 -11.98
N GLU A 77 -12.03 8.68 -11.82
CA GLU A 77 -11.48 7.81 -10.78
C GLU A 77 -10.01 7.51 -11.02
N LEU A 78 -9.65 7.20 -12.27
CA LEU A 78 -8.25 6.94 -12.63
C LEU A 78 -7.39 8.18 -12.43
N ALA A 79 -7.90 9.35 -12.77
CA ALA A 79 -7.17 10.60 -12.56
C ALA A 79 -6.96 10.87 -11.07
N ARG A 80 -7.98 10.61 -10.26
CA ARG A 80 -7.88 10.78 -8.80
C ARG A 80 -6.81 9.84 -8.22
N MET A 81 -6.77 8.59 -8.68
CA MET A 81 -5.78 7.64 -8.21
C MET A 81 -4.36 7.99 -8.66
N THR A 82 -4.23 8.64 -9.80
CA THR A 82 -2.92 9.01 -10.35
C THR A 82 -2.38 10.31 -9.76
N PHE A 83 -3.24 11.31 -9.65
CA PHE A 83 -2.83 12.67 -9.27
C PHE A 83 -3.28 13.08 -7.86
N GLY A 84 -4.14 12.28 -7.25
CA GLY A 84 -4.71 12.60 -5.97
C GLY A 84 -5.86 13.60 -6.09
N ASP A 85 -6.33 14.06 -4.96
CA ASP A 85 -7.42 15.03 -4.90
C ASP A 85 -6.92 16.45 -4.97
#